data_4a7b3fe10d94ceae996aedf825dfa48f
#
_entry.id   4a7b3fe10d94ceae996aedf825dfa48f
#
_cell.length_a   1.000
_cell.length_b   1.000
_cell.length_c   1.000
_cell.angle_alpha   90.00
_cell.angle_beta   90.00
_cell.angle_gamma   90.00
#
_symmetry.space_group_name_H-M   'P 1'
#
loop_
_entity.id
_entity.type
_entity.pdbx_description
1 polymer ?
#
loop_
_entity_poly.entity_id
_entity_poly.type
_entity_poly.pdbx_seq_one_letter_code
_entity_poly.pdbx_strand_id
1 'polypeptide(L)'
;MTQEQWSAIDRYIGDHLLEADPVLDAALAASEAGGLPAIAVTPAQGKLLHLLARIHGASRILELGTLGGYSTIWLARALPDGGRLVTLEANPGYAE
;
A
#
# COMPACT_ATOMS: atom_id res chain seq x y z
N MET A 1 18.10 2.46 -16.68
CA MET A 1 16.62 2.65 -16.74
C MET A 1 16.27 3.96 -16.02
N THR A 2 15.37 4.74 -16.58
CA THR A 2 14.96 6.03 -16.02
C THR A 2 13.71 5.89 -15.15
N GLN A 3 13.41 6.91 -14.35
CA GLN A 3 12.17 6.97 -13.58
C GLN A 3 10.93 6.92 -14.49
N GLU A 4 11.00 7.56 -15.66
CA GLU A 4 9.91 7.52 -16.63
C GLU A 4 9.65 6.09 -17.13
N GLN A 5 10.69 5.34 -17.39
CA GLN A 5 10.58 3.93 -17.79
C GLN A 5 9.98 3.08 -16.68
N TRP A 6 10.44 3.26 -15.45
CA TRP A 6 9.88 2.55 -14.29
C TRP A 6 8.40 2.86 -14.11
N SER A 7 8.03 4.14 -14.19
CA SER A 7 6.64 4.55 -14.07
C SER A 7 5.77 3.99 -15.20
N ALA A 8 6.30 3.93 -16.42
CA ALA A 8 5.60 3.33 -17.55
C ALA A 8 5.37 1.83 -17.37
N ILE A 9 6.35 1.11 -16.83
CA ILE A 9 6.23 -0.31 -16.51
C ILE A 9 5.18 -0.53 -15.42
N ASP A 10 5.20 0.29 -14.36
CA ASP A 10 4.21 0.22 -13.30
C ASP A 10 2.79 0.45 -13.81
N ARG A 11 2.59 1.42 -14.71
CA ARG A 11 1.29 1.66 -15.34
C ARG A 11 0.84 0.47 -16.18
N TYR A 12 1.77 -0.11 -16.96
CA TYR A 12 1.47 -1.29 -17.78
C TYR A 12 1.01 -2.45 -16.90
N ILE A 13 1.73 -2.75 -15.83
CA ILE A 13 1.36 -3.81 -14.88
C ILE A 13 0.00 -3.50 -14.25
N GLY A 14 -0.21 -2.26 -13.83
CA GLY A 14 -1.47 -1.83 -13.22
C GLY A 14 -2.66 -2.02 -14.15
N ASP A 15 -2.50 -1.66 -15.43
CA ASP A 15 -3.56 -1.76 -16.42
C ASP A 15 -3.92 -3.21 -16.78
N HIS A 16 -2.98 -4.13 -16.67
CA HIS A 16 -3.14 -5.52 -17.13
C HIS A 16 -3.36 -6.53 -16.00
N LEU A 17 -2.84 -6.27 -14.81
CA LEU A 17 -2.83 -7.23 -13.71
C LEU A 17 -3.55 -6.77 -12.45
N LEU A 18 -3.92 -5.50 -12.37
CA LEU A 18 -4.59 -4.94 -11.20
C LEU A 18 -6.01 -4.51 -11.56
N GLU A 19 -6.95 -4.88 -10.71
CA GLU A 19 -8.31 -4.39 -10.82
C GLU A 19 -8.45 -3.00 -10.22
N ALA A 20 -9.43 -2.23 -10.71
CA ALA A 20 -9.78 -0.96 -10.11
C ALA A 20 -10.21 -1.18 -8.66
N ASP A 21 -9.70 -0.33 -7.75
CA ASP A 21 -9.97 -0.45 -6.31
C ASP A 21 -10.32 0.92 -5.73
N PRO A 22 -11.61 1.21 -5.56
CA PRO A 22 -12.05 2.52 -5.08
C PRO A 22 -11.53 2.86 -3.67
N VAL A 23 -11.33 1.88 -2.82
CA VAL A 23 -10.82 2.10 -1.45
C VAL A 23 -9.37 2.54 -1.49
N LEU A 24 -8.55 1.87 -2.29
CA LEU A 24 -7.14 2.23 -2.46
C LEU A 24 -6.99 3.59 -3.14
N ASP A 25 -7.79 3.86 -4.15
CA ASP A 25 -7.80 5.16 -4.82
C ASP A 25 -8.22 6.28 -3.87
N ALA A 26 -9.21 6.03 -3.02
CA ALA A 26 -9.65 6.98 -2.00
C ALA A 26 -8.56 7.26 -0.96
N ALA A 27 -7.78 6.24 -0.57
CA ALA A 27 -6.66 6.41 0.35
C ALA A 27 -5.59 7.34 -0.24
N LEU A 28 -5.26 7.18 -1.53
CA LEU A 28 -4.30 8.05 -2.21
C LEU A 28 -4.83 9.49 -2.35
N ALA A 29 -6.09 9.64 -2.70
CA ALA A 29 -6.72 10.96 -2.83
C ALA A 29 -6.78 11.68 -1.48
N ALA A 30 -7.13 10.99 -0.40
CA ALA A 30 -7.16 11.55 0.95
C ALA A 30 -5.76 11.95 1.42
N SER A 31 -4.75 11.15 1.08
CA SER A 31 -3.35 11.44 1.41
C SER A 31 -2.87 12.72 0.72
N GLU A 32 -3.19 12.88 -0.55
CA GLU A 32 -2.86 14.09 -1.31
C GLU A 32 -3.57 15.31 -0.73
N ALA A 33 -4.87 15.20 -0.46
CA ALA A 33 -5.67 16.26 0.13
C ALA A 33 -5.16 16.64 1.53
N GLY A 34 -4.65 15.68 2.30
CA GLY A 34 -4.07 15.91 3.62
C GLY A 34 -2.63 16.44 3.60
N GLY A 35 -2.04 16.65 2.43
CA GLY A 35 -0.68 17.18 2.30
C GLY A 35 0.42 16.17 2.57
N LEU A 36 0.15 14.87 2.53
CA LEU A 36 1.17 13.85 2.70
C LEU A 36 2.08 13.77 1.47
N PRO A 37 3.38 13.48 1.64
CA PRO A 37 4.26 13.32 0.50
C PRO A 37 3.88 12.10 -0.36
N ALA A 38 4.12 12.20 -1.67
CA ALA A 38 3.80 11.15 -2.64
C ALA A 38 4.89 10.06 -2.65
N ILE A 39 5.07 9.38 -1.53
CA ILE A 39 6.10 8.35 -1.33
C ILE A 39 5.51 6.97 -0.99
N ALA A 40 4.22 6.78 -1.16
CA ALA A 40 3.59 5.48 -1.00
C ALA A 40 4.16 4.48 -2.02
N VAL A 41 4.10 3.18 -1.68
CA VAL A 41 4.47 2.13 -2.63
C VAL A 41 3.54 2.20 -3.86
N THR A 42 4.02 1.72 -5.00
CA THR A 42 3.20 1.63 -6.21
C THR A 42 2.09 0.58 -6.04
N PRO A 43 1.02 0.64 -6.85
CA PRO A 43 -0.01 -0.39 -6.81
C PRO A 43 0.54 -1.81 -7.01
N ALA A 44 1.50 -1.98 -7.92
CA ALA A 44 2.14 -3.28 -8.14
C ALA A 44 2.92 -3.76 -6.91
N GLN A 45 3.65 -2.85 -6.25
CA GLN A 45 4.38 -3.16 -5.02
C GLN A 45 3.41 -3.49 -3.88
N GLY A 46 2.30 -2.76 -3.77
CA GLY A 46 1.26 -3.04 -2.77
C GLY A 46 0.68 -4.44 -2.94
N LYS A 47 0.34 -4.81 -4.18
CA LYS A 47 -0.15 -6.16 -4.48
C LYS A 47 0.91 -7.22 -4.18
N LEU A 48 2.18 -6.97 -4.47
CA LEU A 48 3.27 -7.89 -4.13
C LEU A 48 3.33 -8.13 -2.62
N LEU A 49 3.27 -7.09 -1.81
CA LEU A 49 3.24 -7.22 -0.35
C LEU A 49 2.06 -8.08 0.11
N HIS A 50 0.88 -7.83 -0.45
CA HIS A 50 -0.32 -8.59 -0.16
C HIS A 50 -0.13 -10.08 -0.49
N LEU A 51 0.37 -10.39 -1.69
CA LEU A 51 0.58 -11.77 -2.12
C LEU A 51 1.62 -12.48 -1.28
N LEU A 52 2.73 -11.81 -0.93
CA LEU A 52 3.76 -12.39 -0.07
C LEU A 52 3.20 -12.72 1.31
N ALA A 53 2.41 -11.83 1.91
CA ALA A 53 1.76 -12.09 3.18
C ALA A 53 0.80 -13.28 3.11
N ARG A 54 0.04 -13.40 2.03
CA ARG A 54 -0.87 -14.52 1.81
C ARG A 54 -0.15 -15.84 1.60
N ILE A 55 0.90 -15.84 0.78
CA ILE A 55 1.71 -17.05 0.52
C ILE A 55 2.35 -17.57 1.80
N HIS A 56 2.86 -16.64 2.62
CA HIS A 56 3.45 -16.99 3.92
C HIS A 56 2.41 -17.47 4.94
N GLY A 57 1.14 -17.10 4.76
CA GLY A 57 0.09 -17.37 5.74
C GLY A 57 0.21 -16.47 6.97
N ALA A 58 0.69 -15.25 6.79
CA ALA A 58 0.90 -14.33 7.88
C ALA A 58 -0.41 -14.00 8.59
N SER A 59 -0.44 -14.17 9.91
CA SER A 59 -1.56 -13.81 10.78
C SER A 59 -1.25 -12.61 11.67
N ARG A 60 0.01 -12.20 11.72
CA ARG A 60 0.49 -11.02 12.45
C ARG A 60 1.45 -10.27 11.58
N ILE A 61 1.15 -8.99 11.37
CA ILE A 61 1.97 -8.13 10.52
C ILE A 61 2.34 -6.87 11.31
N LEU A 62 3.62 -6.50 11.25
CA LEU A 62 4.11 -5.23 11.75
C LEU A 62 4.59 -4.40 10.57
N GLU A 63 4.05 -3.21 10.43
CA GLU A 63 4.47 -2.24 9.42
C GLU A 63 5.14 -1.04 10.10
N LEU A 64 6.29 -0.65 9.61
CA LEU A 64 6.98 0.56 10.04
C LEU A 64 6.82 1.62 8.95
N GLY A 65 6.11 2.70 9.28
CA GLY A 65 5.79 3.78 8.35
C GLY A 65 4.40 3.64 7.74
N THR A 66 3.41 4.21 8.40
CA THR A 66 2.00 4.15 7.95
C THR A 66 1.72 5.09 6.80
N LEU A 67 2.23 6.30 6.87
CA LEU A 67 1.93 7.41 5.99
C LEU A 67 0.40 7.61 5.84
N GLY A 68 -0.15 7.41 4.67
CA GLY A 68 -1.61 7.52 4.41
C GLY A 68 -2.36 6.20 4.50
N GLY A 69 -1.70 5.11 4.86
CA GLY A 69 -2.34 3.81 5.04
C GLY A 69 -2.49 2.98 3.77
N TYR A 70 -1.89 3.38 2.66
CA TYR A 70 -2.04 2.69 1.38
C TYR A 70 -1.51 1.25 1.44
N SER A 71 -0.24 1.07 1.80
CA SER A 71 0.34 -0.28 1.97
C SER A 71 -0.31 -1.03 3.13
N THR A 72 -0.74 -0.30 4.16
CA THR A 72 -1.45 -0.86 5.31
C THR A 72 -2.72 -1.59 4.87
N ILE A 73 -3.50 -0.98 3.98
CA ILE A 73 -4.73 -1.60 3.43
C ILE A 73 -4.39 -2.87 2.65
N TRP A 74 -3.37 -2.83 1.79
CA TRP A 74 -2.93 -4.01 1.06
C TRP A 74 -2.54 -5.16 1.98
N LEU A 75 -1.78 -4.87 3.04
CA LEU A 75 -1.33 -5.87 4.01
C LEU A 75 -2.51 -6.39 4.84
N ALA A 76 -3.39 -5.51 5.30
CA ALA A 76 -4.55 -5.90 6.10
C ALA A 76 -5.48 -6.86 5.36
N ARG A 77 -5.65 -6.67 4.07
CA ARG A 77 -6.48 -7.53 3.22
C ARG A 77 -5.91 -8.95 3.05
N ALA A 78 -4.64 -9.14 3.35
CA ALA A 78 -4.00 -10.45 3.31
C ALA A 78 -4.22 -11.26 4.59
N LEU A 79 -4.69 -10.64 5.65
CA LEU A 79 -4.87 -11.29 6.94
C LEU A 79 -6.05 -12.27 6.93
N PRO A 80 -5.90 -13.45 7.57
CA PRO A 80 -7.03 -14.33 7.84
C PRO A 80 -7.91 -13.76 8.94
N ASP A 81 -9.09 -14.36 9.15
CA ASP A 81 -9.95 -14.01 10.26
C ASP A 81 -9.18 -14.15 11.59
N GLY A 82 -9.30 -13.15 12.45
CA GLY A 82 -8.57 -13.09 13.71
C GLY A 82 -7.12 -12.66 13.59
N GLY A 83 -6.64 -12.35 12.38
CA GLY A 83 -5.32 -11.81 12.17
C GLY A 83 -5.18 -10.37 12.69
N ARG A 84 -3.95 -9.93 12.88
CA ARG A 84 -3.63 -8.57 13.39
C ARG A 84 -2.57 -7.92 12.57
N LEU A 85 -2.78 -6.62 12.29
CA LEU A 85 -1.77 -5.74 11.75
C LEU A 85 -1.57 -4.58 12.72
N VAL A 86 -0.31 -4.28 13.02
CA VAL A 86 0.09 -3.08 13.75
C VAL A 86 0.96 -2.25 12.83
N THR A 87 0.62 -0.98 12.67
CA THR A 87 1.41 -0.05 11.87
C THR A 87 1.85 1.13 12.72
N LEU A 88 3.10 1.54 12.56
CA LEU A 88 3.72 2.58 13.35
C LEU A 88 4.13 3.74 12.45
N GLU A 89 3.82 4.96 12.89
CA GLU A 89 4.21 6.18 12.18
C GLU A 89 5.03 7.08 13.11
N ALA A 90 6.29 7.34 12.72
CA ALA A 90 7.20 8.15 13.52
C ALA A 90 6.94 9.66 13.41
N ASN A 91 6.31 10.10 12.32
CA ASN A 91 6.03 11.52 12.11
C ASN A 91 4.63 11.85 12.63
N PRO A 92 4.52 12.67 13.73
CA PRO A 92 3.21 13.00 14.30
C PRO A 92 2.27 13.70 13.32
N GLY A 93 2.80 14.49 12.40
CA GLY A 93 2.00 15.18 11.39
C GLY A 93 1.37 14.22 10.38
N TYR A 94 2.02 13.09 10.12
CA TYR A 94 1.47 12.06 9.22
C TYR A 94 0.46 11.17 9.93
N ALA A 95 0.61 11.01 11.25
CA ALA A 95 -0.26 10.15 12.05
C ALA A 95 -1.66 10.74 12.27
N GLU A 96 -1.81 12.04 12.08
CA GLU A 96 -3.10 12.71 12.16
C GLU A 96 -3.96 12.43 10.91
#